data_1864254090581bbefeb9409db3f8c668
#
_entry.id   1864254090581bbefeb9409db3f8c668
#
_cell.length_a   1.000
_cell.length_b   1.000
_cell.length_c   1.000
_cell.angle_alpha   90.00
_cell.angle_beta   90.00
_cell.angle_gamma   90.00
#
_symmetry.space_group_name_H-M   'P 1'
#
loop_
_entity.id
_entity.type
_entity.pdbx_description
1 polymer ?
#
loop_
_entity_poly.entity_id
_entity_poly.type
_entity_poly.pdbx_seq_one_letter_code
_entity_poly.pdbx_strand_id
1 'polypeptide(L)'
;MPKLHIEEYTRTLAGKPVLIACREGILRDHFHDIIADIKFLNRQGARTTFFHNMSNRFSNQKHFRELSSRLPETRIVKVLPNLDFYHFVLDHSSHVYKFIFLERRYLIDRKGLRINALNTQRARDAFGRYADLIANTNFKGALEKICHKIDTGHCDRVHILPAGKNTIKHELFTIEGSGTLIANNFEETFGAAASRQEIDIISGILNQHKHEAYLKQRSLDYIQQHRKSFFVTKIDGIIVGCVEKKKIDESTIELGAVAISTKFLNQRVGIFTVNAFIDRMARDGFRRFISLTQNPQLGKLYICLGFNNGPFPQYQTRQEQSPGVTMYLKEI
;
A
#
# COMPACT_ATOMS: atom_id res chain seq x y z
N MET A 1 4.17 8.58 15.87
CA MET A 1 2.98 8.00 15.21
C MET A 1 3.07 8.27 13.73
N PRO A 2 2.66 7.33 12.85
CA PRO A 2 2.61 7.58 11.41
C PRO A 2 1.72 8.78 11.09
N LYS A 3 2.11 9.58 10.10
CA LYS A 3 1.32 10.73 9.67
C LYS A 3 0.07 10.26 8.93
N LEU A 4 -1.10 10.80 9.30
CA LEU A 4 -2.37 10.51 8.64
C LEU A 4 -2.58 11.48 7.48
N HIS A 5 -2.95 10.93 6.31
CA HIS A 5 -3.27 11.68 5.11
C HIS A 5 -4.78 11.62 4.83
N ILE A 6 -5.57 12.17 5.76
CA ILE A 6 -7.03 11.99 5.77
C ILE A 6 -7.69 12.54 4.52
N GLU A 7 -7.39 13.78 4.13
CA GLU A 7 -8.06 14.43 2.98
C GLU A 7 -7.85 13.68 1.66
N GLU A 8 -6.60 13.25 1.40
CA GLU A 8 -6.25 12.54 0.17
C GLU A 8 -6.95 11.18 0.10
N TYR A 9 -6.89 10.42 1.18
CA TYR A 9 -7.40 9.05 1.20
C TYR A 9 -8.92 8.96 1.39
N THR A 10 -9.55 9.98 2.01
CA THR A 10 -11.01 10.07 2.11
C THR A 10 -11.66 10.13 0.73
N ARG A 11 -11.07 10.83 -0.24
CA ARG A 11 -11.60 10.91 -1.61
C ARG A 11 -11.76 9.54 -2.27
N THR A 12 -10.90 8.59 -1.95
CA THR A 12 -10.97 7.23 -2.50
C THR A 12 -12.01 6.35 -1.80
N LEU A 13 -12.43 6.70 -0.58
CA LEU A 13 -13.35 5.92 0.26
C LEU A 13 -14.77 6.44 0.26
N ALA A 14 -14.97 7.74 0.01
CA ALA A 14 -16.29 8.37 0.10
C ALA A 14 -17.33 7.68 -0.82
N GLY A 15 -18.46 7.28 -0.26
CA GLY A 15 -19.52 6.55 -0.94
C GLY A 15 -19.22 5.10 -1.31
N LYS A 16 -18.01 4.59 -1.05
CA LYS A 16 -17.62 3.23 -1.41
C LYS A 16 -18.06 2.21 -0.35
N PRO A 17 -18.48 0.98 -0.76
CA PRO A 17 -18.84 -0.09 0.17
C PRO A 17 -17.57 -0.69 0.81
N VAL A 18 -17.48 -0.61 2.13
CA VAL A 18 -16.41 -1.20 2.94
C VAL A 18 -17.02 -2.23 3.88
N LEU A 19 -16.54 -3.46 3.80
CA LEU A 19 -17.01 -4.56 4.61
C LEU A 19 -15.95 -4.90 5.65
N ILE A 20 -16.35 -4.94 6.93
CA ILE A 20 -15.47 -5.26 8.05
C ILE A 20 -15.97 -6.56 8.68
N ALA A 21 -15.08 -7.50 8.93
CA ALA A 21 -15.41 -8.79 9.52
C ALA A 21 -14.52 -9.10 10.71
N CYS A 22 -15.12 -9.50 11.83
CA CYS A 22 -14.42 -9.80 13.07
C CYS A 22 -15.08 -10.96 13.80
N ARG A 23 -14.27 -11.98 14.20
CA ARG A 23 -14.76 -13.10 15.00
C ARG A 23 -14.95 -12.72 16.46
N GLU A 24 -15.87 -13.41 17.14
CA GLU A 24 -16.27 -13.15 18.53
C GLU A 24 -15.10 -12.93 19.49
N GLY A 25 -14.13 -13.84 19.52
CA GLY A 25 -13.00 -13.73 20.46
C GLY A 25 -12.20 -12.45 20.29
N ILE A 26 -11.98 -12.03 19.05
CA ILE A 26 -11.27 -10.79 18.73
C ILE A 26 -12.14 -9.58 19.01
N LEU A 27 -13.41 -9.64 18.62
CA LEU A 27 -14.37 -8.57 18.87
C LEU A 27 -14.52 -8.28 20.37
N ARG A 28 -14.53 -9.32 21.19
CA ARG A 28 -14.62 -9.18 22.64
C ARG A 28 -13.39 -8.45 23.21
N ASP A 29 -12.20 -8.84 22.77
CA ASP A 29 -10.94 -8.31 23.30
C ASP A 29 -10.68 -6.86 22.84
N HIS A 30 -11.19 -6.45 21.65
CA HIS A 30 -10.94 -5.14 21.02
C HIS A 30 -12.21 -4.33 20.70
N PHE A 31 -13.30 -4.57 21.41
CA PHE A 31 -14.62 -4.01 21.09
C PHE A 31 -14.61 -2.49 20.88
N HIS A 32 -14.07 -1.75 21.83
CA HIS A 32 -14.08 -0.28 21.79
C HIS A 32 -13.21 0.28 20.64
N ASP A 33 -12.09 -0.35 20.39
CA ASP A 33 -11.17 0.05 19.31
C ASP A 33 -11.82 -0.17 17.94
N ILE A 34 -12.46 -1.32 17.74
CA ILE A 34 -13.15 -1.66 16.48
C ILE A 34 -14.31 -0.70 16.21
N ILE A 35 -15.13 -0.42 17.23
CA ILE A 35 -16.23 0.55 17.11
C ILE A 35 -15.71 1.94 16.76
N ALA A 36 -14.62 2.38 17.40
CA ALA A 36 -14.01 3.68 17.12
C ALA A 36 -13.51 3.78 15.67
N ASP A 37 -12.86 2.73 15.15
CA ASP A 37 -12.38 2.67 13.77
C ASP A 37 -13.53 2.67 12.76
N ILE A 38 -14.61 1.89 13.00
CA ILE A 38 -15.79 1.90 12.12
C ILE A 38 -16.47 3.27 12.09
N LYS A 39 -16.66 3.91 13.26
CA LYS A 39 -17.19 5.29 13.34
C LYS A 39 -16.31 6.27 12.58
N PHE A 40 -15.00 6.10 12.66
CA PHE A 40 -14.09 6.95 11.90
C PHE A 40 -14.31 6.78 10.39
N LEU A 41 -14.43 5.56 9.87
CA LEU A 41 -14.73 5.30 8.46
C LEU A 41 -16.04 5.93 8.01
N ASN A 42 -17.11 5.82 8.82
CA ASN A 42 -18.40 6.42 8.51
C ASN A 42 -18.29 7.95 8.38
N ARG A 43 -17.55 8.60 9.30
CA ARG A 43 -17.27 10.05 9.21
C ARG A 43 -16.49 10.45 7.96
N GLN A 44 -15.70 9.51 7.38
CA GLN A 44 -15.02 9.73 6.11
C GLN A 44 -15.92 9.38 4.90
N GLY A 45 -17.20 9.11 5.13
CA GLY A 45 -18.19 8.86 4.08
C GLY A 45 -18.19 7.43 3.52
N ALA A 46 -17.49 6.48 4.11
CA ALA A 46 -17.54 5.08 3.70
C ALA A 46 -18.89 4.45 4.07
N ARG A 47 -19.46 3.62 3.18
CA ARG A 47 -20.67 2.82 3.48
C ARG A 47 -20.23 1.50 4.11
N THR A 48 -20.36 1.38 5.42
CA THR A 48 -19.82 0.23 6.16
C THR A 48 -20.86 -0.88 6.39
N THR A 49 -20.41 -2.13 6.25
CA THR A 49 -21.13 -3.32 6.71
C THR A 49 -20.22 -4.09 7.68
N PHE A 50 -20.72 -4.43 8.86
CA PHE A 50 -19.96 -5.11 9.89
C PHE A 50 -20.49 -6.53 10.12
N PHE A 51 -19.64 -7.54 9.89
CA PHE A 51 -19.92 -8.95 10.10
C PHE A 51 -19.28 -9.44 11.40
N HIS A 52 -20.04 -10.18 12.20
CA HIS A 52 -19.56 -10.85 13.42
C HIS A 52 -20.27 -12.17 13.65
N ASN A 53 -19.65 -13.08 14.39
CA ASN A 53 -20.26 -14.36 14.79
C ASN A 53 -20.48 -14.45 16.30
N MET A 54 -20.75 -13.33 16.94
CA MET A 54 -20.94 -13.27 18.40
C MET A 54 -22.07 -14.17 18.87
N SER A 55 -21.80 -15.04 19.83
CA SER A 55 -22.77 -15.93 20.43
C SER A 55 -23.84 -15.20 21.22
N ASN A 56 -25.01 -15.83 21.46
CA ASN A 56 -26.08 -15.22 22.24
C ASN A 56 -25.63 -14.93 23.68
N ARG A 57 -24.75 -15.74 24.26
CA ARG A 57 -24.19 -15.53 25.59
C ARG A 57 -23.48 -14.17 25.71
N PHE A 58 -22.72 -13.77 24.70
CA PHE A 58 -22.01 -12.50 24.70
C PHE A 58 -22.86 -11.35 24.17
N SER A 59 -23.74 -11.59 23.17
CA SER A 59 -24.65 -10.55 22.68
C SER A 59 -25.60 -10.04 23.74
N ASN A 60 -25.86 -10.83 24.79
CA ASN A 60 -26.66 -10.42 25.95
C ASN A 60 -25.91 -9.58 27.00
N GLN A 61 -24.58 -9.45 26.90
CA GLN A 61 -23.84 -8.53 27.80
C GLN A 61 -24.10 -7.08 27.37
N LYS A 62 -24.17 -6.18 28.37
CA LYS A 62 -24.52 -4.76 28.19
C LYS A 62 -23.77 -4.06 27.05
N HIS A 63 -22.47 -4.34 26.94
CA HIS A 63 -21.61 -3.72 25.90
C HIS A 63 -21.97 -4.13 24.47
N PHE A 64 -22.53 -5.32 24.29
CA PHE A 64 -22.84 -5.86 22.97
C PHE A 64 -24.30 -5.68 22.57
N ARG A 65 -25.22 -5.51 23.56
CA ARG A 65 -26.64 -5.21 23.27
C ARG A 65 -26.78 -3.90 22.49
N GLU A 66 -25.86 -2.99 22.71
CA GLU A 66 -25.88 -1.66 22.11
C GLU A 66 -25.09 -1.56 20.79
N LEU A 67 -24.66 -2.68 20.17
CA LEU A 67 -23.84 -2.63 18.97
C LEU A 67 -24.49 -1.80 17.86
N SER A 68 -25.77 -2.01 17.60
CA SER A 68 -26.53 -1.28 16.57
C SER A 68 -26.70 0.20 16.94
N SER A 69 -26.96 0.52 18.21
CA SER A 69 -27.08 1.92 18.66
C SER A 69 -25.74 2.65 18.62
N ARG A 70 -24.64 1.93 18.79
CA ARG A 70 -23.29 2.49 18.70
C ARG A 70 -22.83 2.73 17.25
N LEU A 71 -23.39 1.99 16.30
CA LEU A 71 -23.05 2.04 14.87
C LEU A 71 -24.32 2.25 14.01
N PRO A 72 -25.05 3.35 14.20
CA PRO A 72 -26.35 3.58 13.51
C PRO A 72 -26.22 3.67 11.98
N GLU A 73 -25.05 4.08 11.47
CA GLU A 73 -24.78 4.22 10.04
C GLU A 73 -24.19 2.95 9.41
N THR A 74 -24.02 1.87 10.20
CA THR A 74 -23.40 0.61 9.77
C THR A 74 -24.42 -0.50 9.70
N ARG A 75 -24.50 -1.19 8.56
CA ARG A 75 -25.26 -2.44 8.48
C ARG A 75 -24.55 -3.52 9.27
N ILE A 76 -25.22 -4.10 10.26
CA ILE A 76 -24.66 -5.17 11.11
C ILE A 76 -25.24 -6.50 10.69
N VAL A 77 -24.38 -7.48 10.44
CA VAL A 77 -24.73 -8.84 10.02
C VAL A 77 -24.14 -9.87 10.99
N LYS A 78 -25.02 -10.67 11.62
CA LYS A 78 -24.59 -11.77 12.47
C LYS A 78 -24.46 -13.05 11.65
N VAL A 79 -23.27 -13.66 11.65
CA VAL A 79 -22.99 -14.96 11.07
C VAL A 79 -23.33 -16.05 12.09
N LEU A 80 -24.10 -17.05 11.68
CA LEU A 80 -24.50 -18.14 12.58
C LEU A 80 -23.32 -19.07 12.90
N PRO A 81 -23.26 -19.67 14.10
CA PRO A 81 -22.11 -20.46 14.55
C PRO A 81 -21.84 -21.72 13.72
N ASN A 82 -22.85 -22.25 13.03
CA ASN A 82 -22.76 -23.45 12.18
C ASN A 82 -22.21 -23.15 10.77
N LEU A 83 -21.96 -21.89 10.44
CA LEU A 83 -21.44 -21.46 9.15
C LEU A 83 -19.95 -21.17 9.25
N ASP A 84 -19.21 -21.48 8.17
CA ASP A 84 -17.84 -21.00 8.04
C ASP A 84 -17.84 -19.47 7.91
N PHE A 85 -17.23 -18.81 8.88
CA PHE A 85 -17.28 -17.36 9.00
C PHE A 85 -16.72 -16.64 7.78
N TYR A 86 -15.54 -17.05 7.31
CA TYR A 86 -14.88 -16.40 6.20
C TYR A 86 -15.59 -16.62 4.88
N HIS A 87 -16.02 -17.86 4.63
CA HIS A 87 -16.76 -18.22 3.43
C HIS A 87 -18.09 -17.49 3.37
N PHE A 88 -18.82 -17.44 4.48
CA PHE A 88 -20.08 -16.71 4.55
C PHE A 88 -19.90 -15.23 4.24
N VAL A 89 -18.92 -14.58 4.86
CA VAL A 89 -18.61 -13.15 4.65
C VAL A 89 -18.27 -12.87 3.18
N LEU A 90 -17.43 -13.70 2.57
CA LEU A 90 -17.00 -13.54 1.18
C LEU A 90 -18.14 -13.80 0.18
N ASP A 91 -19.14 -14.63 0.52
CA ASP A 91 -20.28 -14.92 -0.37
C ASP A 91 -21.43 -13.92 -0.24
N HIS A 92 -21.50 -13.19 0.86
CA HIS A 92 -22.66 -12.35 1.22
C HIS A 92 -22.68 -10.96 0.56
N SER A 93 -21.80 -10.70 -0.40
CA SER A 93 -21.68 -9.38 -1.00
C SER A 93 -21.69 -9.41 -2.52
N SER A 94 -22.53 -8.57 -3.11
CA SER A 94 -22.29 -7.98 -4.42
C SER A 94 -20.98 -7.14 -4.35
N HIS A 95 -20.54 -6.57 -5.43
CA HIS A 95 -19.30 -5.78 -5.52
C HIS A 95 -18.96 -4.96 -4.25
N VAL A 96 -17.79 -5.21 -3.66
CA VAL A 96 -17.26 -4.57 -2.45
C VAL A 96 -15.93 -3.90 -2.77
N TYR A 97 -15.80 -2.61 -2.45
CA TYR A 97 -14.55 -1.89 -2.67
C TYR A 97 -13.41 -2.40 -1.78
N LYS A 98 -13.68 -2.62 -0.48
CA LYS A 98 -12.67 -3.16 0.44
C LYS A 98 -13.31 -4.16 1.41
N PHE A 99 -12.70 -5.34 1.52
CA PHE A 99 -12.90 -6.24 2.65
C PHE A 99 -11.81 -6.02 3.69
N ILE A 100 -12.19 -5.96 4.95
CA ILE A 100 -11.28 -5.83 6.10
C ILE A 100 -11.57 -6.96 7.06
N PHE A 101 -10.65 -7.93 7.14
CA PHE A 101 -10.67 -8.96 8.16
C PHE A 101 -9.84 -8.53 9.36
N LEU A 102 -10.48 -8.39 10.52
CA LEU A 102 -9.81 -8.12 11.79
C LEU A 102 -9.44 -9.44 12.44
N GLU A 103 -8.15 -9.65 12.61
CA GLU A 103 -7.55 -10.89 13.09
C GLU A 103 -6.61 -10.63 14.26
N ARG A 104 -6.01 -11.68 14.83
CA ARG A 104 -5.00 -11.50 15.89
C ARG A 104 -3.71 -10.89 15.34
N ARG A 105 -3.42 -11.09 14.06
CA ARG A 105 -2.24 -10.53 13.37
C ARG A 105 -2.45 -10.52 11.85
N TYR A 106 -1.59 -9.78 11.17
CA TYR A 106 -1.43 -9.77 9.72
C TYR A 106 -0.77 -11.07 9.22
N LEU A 107 -0.63 -11.26 7.91
CA LEU A 107 0.13 -12.37 7.35
C LEU A 107 1.64 -12.14 7.57
N ILE A 108 2.34 -13.20 7.93
CA ILE A 108 3.77 -13.21 8.15
C ILE A 108 4.45 -14.26 7.27
N ASP A 109 5.67 -13.97 6.87
CA ASP A 109 6.54 -14.93 6.17
C ASP A 109 7.18 -15.94 7.13
N ARG A 110 8.00 -16.87 6.60
CA ARG A 110 8.75 -17.85 7.40
C ARG A 110 9.70 -17.22 8.40
N LYS A 111 10.17 -15.99 8.14
CA LYS A 111 11.08 -15.26 9.03
C LYS A 111 10.34 -14.48 10.11
N GLY A 112 9.00 -14.57 10.14
CA GLY A 112 8.16 -13.80 11.06
C GLY A 112 7.96 -12.33 10.64
N LEU A 113 8.40 -11.95 9.44
CA LEU A 113 8.26 -10.59 8.93
C LEU A 113 6.86 -10.39 8.34
N ARG A 114 6.33 -9.18 8.52
CA ARG A 114 5.02 -8.80 7.94
C ARG A 114 5.06 -8.84 6.43
N ILE A 115 4.07 -9.48 5.85
CA ILE A 115 3.78 -9.39 4.41
C ILE A 115 2.89 -8.17 4.21
N ASN A 116 3.42 -7.10 3.66
CA ASN A 116 2.70 -5.84 3.53
C ASN A 116 1.63 -5.87 2.43
N ALA A 117 1.97 -6.46 1.28
CA ALA A 117 1.06 -6.58 0.15
C ALA A 117 1.35 -7.85 -0.67
N LEU A 118 0.28 -8.43 -1.23
CA LEU A 118 0.32 -9.57 -2.15
C LEU A 118 -0.62 -9.30 -3.32
N ASN A 119 -0.19 -9.62 -4.55
CA ASN A 119 -1.16 -9.82 -5.62
C ASN A 119 -1.74 -11.25 -5.52
N THR A 120 -2.89 -11.48 -6.17
CA THR A 120 -3.59 -12.76 -6.11
C THR A 120 -2.74 -13.93 -6.59
N GLN A 121 -1.89 -13.72 -7.61
CA GLN A 121 -0.98 -14.76 -8.10
C GLN A 121 0.06 -15.16 -7.04
N ARG A 122 0.73 -14.19 -6.42
CA ARG A 122 1.68 -14.43 -5.33
C ARG A 122 1.02 -15.06 -4.10
N ALA A 123 -0.22 -14.66 -3.81
CA ALA A 123 -0.98 -15.24 -2.73
C ALA A 123 -1.22 -16.74 -2.98
N ARG A 124 -1.63 -17.14 -4.20
CA ARG A 124 -1.79 -18.55 -4.59
C ARG A 124 -0.46 -19.30 -4.55
N ASP A 125 0.61 -18.73 -5.10
CA ASP A 125 1.94 -19.34 -5.09
C ASP A 125 2.43 -19.58 -3.65
N ALA A 126 2.23 -18.60 -2.77
CA ALA A 126 2.63 -18.69 -1.37
C ALA A 126 1.85 -19.77 -0.59
N PHE A 127 0.56 -19.97 -0.90
CA PHE A 127 -0.28 -20.97 -0.23
C PHE A 127 -0.32 -22.33 -0.96
N GLY A 128 -0.06 -22.37 -2.28
CA GLY A 128 0.00 -23.60 -3.06
C GLY A 128 1.37 -24.28 -2.99
N ARG A 129 2.36 -23.72 -3.69
CA ARG A 129 3.73 -24.28 -3.76
C ARG A 129 4.56 -24.07 -2.51
N TYR A 130 4.26 -23.02 -1.75
CA TYR A 130 5.02 -22.56 -0.60
C TYR A 130 4.12 -22.41 0.63
N ALA A 131 3.24 -23.39 0.85
CA ALA A 131 2.29 -23.38 1.99
C ALA A 131 2.97 -23.08 3.34
N ASP A 132 4.27 -23.39 3.43
CA ASP A 132 5.09 -23.08 4.59
C ASP A 132 5.61 -21.64 4.64
N LEU A 133 5.40 -20.82 3.61
CA LEU A 133 5.87 -19.42 3.60
C LEU A 133 5.00 -18.51 4.44
N ILE A 134 3.77 -18.92 4.73
CA ILE A 134 2.84 -18.14 5.52
C ILE A 134 2.46 -18.92 6.77
N ALA A 135 2.89 -18.41 7.91
CA ALA A 135 2.70 -19.07 9.21
C ALA A 135 1.24 -19.00 9.72
N ASN A 136 0.34 -18.26 9.06
CA ASN A 136 -1.05 -18.09 9.49
C ASN A 136 -1.95 -19.11 8.80
N THR A 137 -2.05 -20.31 9.34
CA THR A 137 -2.83 -21.41 8.77
C THR A 137 -4.34 -21.17 8.71
N ASN A 138 -4.88 -20.27 9.55
CA ASN A 138 -6.32 -20.02 9.65
C ASN A 138 -6.94 -19.41 8.38
N PHE A 139 -6.13 -18.79 7.52
CA PHE A 139 -6.59 -18.21 6.26
C PHE A 139 -6.40 -19.10 5.03
N LYS A 140 -5.82 -20.29 5.16
CA LYS A 140 -5.45 -21.10 3.99
C LYS A 140 -6.65 -21.37 3.07
N GLY A 141 -7.78 -21.85 3.60
CA GLY A 141 -9.00 -22.08 2.81
C GLY A 141 -9.67 -20.79 2.32
N ALA A 142 -9.67 -19.76 3.16
CA ALA A 142 -10.28 -18.47 2.82
C ALA A 142 -9.46 -17.71 1.77
N LEU A 143 -8.12 -17.87 1.72
CA LEU A 143 -7.28 -17.11 0.83
C LEU A 143 -7.54 -17.42 -0.65
N GLU A 144 -7.72 -18.67 -1.01
CA GLU A 144 -8.05 -19.04 -2.39
C GLU A 144 -9.34 -18.39 -2.84
N LYS A 145 -10.35 -18.40 -1.96
CA LYS A 145 -11.63 -17.74 -2.20
C LYS A 145 -11.49 -16.21 -2.27
N ILE A 146 -10.66 -15.61 -1.44
CA ILE A 146 -10.31 -14.19 -1.51
C ILE A 146 -9.72 -13.85 -2.88
N CYS A 147 -8.73 -14.63 -3.34
CA CYS A 147 -8.13 -14.43 -4.65
C CYS A 147 -9.15 -14.57 -5.78
N HIS A 148 -10.02 -15.58 -5.70
CA HIS A 148 -11.09 -15.76 -6.68
C HIS A 148 -12.05 -14.56 -6.72
N LYS A 149 -12.50 -14.07 -5.55
CA LYS A 149 -13.41 -12.91 -5.47
C LYS A 149 -12.79 -11.64 -6.03
N ILE A 150 -11.48 -11.43 -5.82
CA ILE A 150 -10.74 -10.30 -6.39
C ILE A 150 -10.62 -10.46 -7.92
N ASP A 151 -10.20 -11.63 -8.39
CA ASP A 151 -9.96 -11.87 -9.83
C ASP A 151 -11.26 -11.82 -10.66
N THR A 152 -12.39 -12.14 -10.05
CA THR A 152 -13.71 -12.04 -10.69
C THR A 152 -14.40 -10.67 -10.53
N GLY A 153 -13.72 -9.69 -9.92
CA GLY A 153 -14.23 -8.33 -9.77
C GLY A 153 -15.36 -8.17 -8.74
N HIS A 154 -15.58 -9.16 -7.86
CA HIS A 154 -16.53 -9.02 -6.75
C HIS A 154 -15.98 -8.17 -5.60
N CYS A 155 -14.67 -8.00 -5.56
CA CYS A 155 -13.97 -7.19 -4.56
C CYS A 155 -12.69 -6.61 -5.17
N ASP A 156 -12.40 -5.33 -4.89
CA ASP A 156 -11.17 -4.70 -5.39
C ASP A 156 -9.98 -5.00 -4.48
N ARG A 157 -10.20 -4.99 -3.17
CA ARG A 157 -9.12 -5.07 -2.15
C ARG A 157 -9.55 -5.87 -0.93
N VAL A 158 -8.64 -6.68 -0.41
CA VAL A 158 -8.80 -7.37 0.88
C VAL A 158 -7.66 -7.00 1.81
N HIS A 159 -7.98 -6.59 3.01
CA HIS A 159 -7.03 -6.27 4.07
C HIS A 159 -7.18 -7.28 5.22
N ILE A 160 -6.06 -7.82 5.70
CA ILE A 160 -5.98 -8.67 6.88
C ILE A 160 -5.20 -7.89 7.94
N LEU A 161 -5.89 -7.44 8.98
CA LEU A 161 -5.36 -6.50 9.97
C LEU A 161 -5.32 -7.10 11.36
N PRO A 162 -4.30 -6.81 12.17
CA PRO A 162 -4.34 -7.09 13.59
C PRO A 162 -5.41 -6.20 14.24
N ALA A 163 -6.34 -6.77 14.98
CA ALA A 163 -7.30 -5.97 15.74
C ALA A 163 -6.58 -5.15 16.83
N GLY A 164 -6.99 -3.90 17.01
CA GLY A 164 -6.40 -3.00 17.99
C GLY A 164 -6.73 -1.55 17.72
N LYS A 165 -6.18 -0.67 18.54
CA LYS A 165 -6.45 0.77 18.50
C LYS A 165 -5.98 1.41 17.20
N ASN A 166 -6.90 2.08 16.50
CA ASN A 166 -6.65 2.80 15.23
C ASN A 166 -6.10 1.93 14.09
N THR A 167 -6.28 0.61 14.11
CA THR A 167 -5.67 -0.28 13.13
C THR A 167 -6.23 -0.05 11.72
N ILE A 168 -7.55 0.05 11.57
CA ILE A 168 -8.18 0.34 10.29
C ILE A 168 -7.78 1.74 9.81
N LYS A 169 -7.77 2.69 10.73
CA LYS A 169 -7.36 4.06 10.44
C LYS A 169 -5.91 4.13 9.94
N HIS A 170 -4.97 3.43 10.58
CA HIS A 170 -3.58 3.38 10.13
C HIS A 170 -3.44 2.65 8.79
N GLU A 171 -4.16 1.54 8.60
CA GLU A 171 -4.10 0.80 7.34
C GLU A 171 -4.54 1.64 6.14
N LEU A 172 -5.63 2.37 6.27
CA LEU A 172 -6.27 3.06 5.16
C LEU A 172 -5.84 4.52 4.98
N PHE A 173 -5.20 5.13 5.98
CA PHE A 173 -4.88 6.57 5.97
C PHE A 173 -3.41 6.89 6.25
N THR A 174 -2.53 5.88 6.26
CA THR A 174 -1.08 6.09 6.33
C THR A 174 -0.36 5.43 5.15
N ILE A 175 0.86 5.88 4.90
CA ILE A 175 1.72 5.33 3.84
C ILE A 175 2.19 3.91 4.19
N GLU A 176 2.40 3.65 5.50
CA GLU A 176 2.96 2.38 5.99
C GLU A 176 1.93 1.25 6.06
N GLY A 177 0.67 1.60 6.34
CA GLY A 177 -0.36 0.64 6.68
C GLY A 177 -0.07 -0.13 7.97
N SER A 178 -0.97 -1.02 8.36
CA SER A 178 -0.87 -1.82 9.59
C SER A 178 -1.02 -3.32 9.37
N GLY A 179 -1.41 -3.74 8.19
CA GLY A 179 -1.72 -5.14 7.89
C GLY A 179 -1.14 -5.68 6.59
N THR A 180 -1.83 -6.66 6.04
CA THR A 180 -1.56 -7.24 4.71
C THR A 180 -2.66 -6.86 3.74
N LEU A 181 -2.29 -6.25 2.62
CA LEU A 181 -3.19 -5.95 1.50
C LEU A 181 -3.10 -7.05 0.45
N ILE A 182 -4.25 -7.53 -0.03
CA ILE A 182 -4.34 -8.45 -1.18
C ILE A 182 -5.16 -7.78 -2.29
N ALA A 183 -4.64 -7.82 -3.51
CA ALA A 183 -5.25 -7.24 -4.70
C ALA A 183 -4.87 -8.01 -5.96
N ASN A 184 -5.65 -7.88 -7.03
CA ASN A 184 -5.33 -8.49 -8.33
C ASN A 184 -4.39 -7.58 -9.13
N ASN A 185 -4.88 -6.38 -9.38
CA ASN A 185 -4.14 -5.32 -10.08
C ASN A 185 -4.18 -4.06 -9.23
N PHE A 186 -3.33 -3.15 -9.61
CA PHE A 186 -3.33 -1.81 -9.06
C PHE A 186 -3.54 -0.87 -10.26
N GLU A 187 -4.56 0.01 -10.17
CA GLU A 187 -4.70 1.10 -11.14
C GLU A 187 -3.54 2.07 -10.94
N GLU A 188 -2.45 1.80 -11.64
CA GLU A 188 -1.24 2.59 -11.54
C GLU A 188 -1.32 3.79 -12.45
N THR A 189 -1.16 4.97 -11.90
CA THR A 189 -1.04 6.21 -12.66
C THR A 189 0.26 6.91 -12.31
N PHE A 190 0.77 7.70 -13.28
CA PHE A 190 2.01 8.45 -13.12
C PHE A 190 1.84 9.89 -13.61
N GLY A 191 2.30 10.85 -12.81
CA GLY A 191 2.21 12.25 -13.17
C GLY A 191 3.04 13.17 -12.27
N ALA A 192 3.09 14.46 -12.63
CA ALA A 192 3.75 15.47 -11.80
C ALA A 192 3.01 15.66 -10.47
N ALA A 193 3.76 15.93 -9.40
CA ALA A 193 3.19 16.30 -8.11
C ALA A 193 2.41 17.62 -8.22
N ALA A 194 1.12 17.62 -7.87
CA ALA A 194 0.20 18.71 -8.12
C ALA A 194 -0.12 19.54 -6.86
N SER A 195 -0.25 18.92 -5.68
CA SER A 195 -0.75 19.56 -4.47
C SER A 195 0.28 19.62 -3.34
N ARG A 196 -0.02 20.44 -2.33
CA ARG A 196 0.78 20.50 -1.10
C ARG A 196 0.69 19.20 -0.30
N GLN A 197 -0.47 18.55 -0.29
CA GLN A 197 -0.67 17.27 0.39
C GLN A 197 0.21 16.18 -0.24
N GLU A 198 0.38 16.20 -1.56
CA GLU A 198 1.27 15.27 -2.26
C GLU A 198 2.73 15.45 -1.86
N ILE A 199 3.17 16.68 -1.62
CA ILE A 199 4.53 16.98 -1.13
C ILE A 199 4.77 16.34 0.24
N ASP A 200 3.79 16.42 1.13
CA ASP A 200 3.86 15.80 2.45
C ASP A 200 3.96 14.27 2.35
N ILE A 201 3.24 13.66 1.40
CA ILE A 201 3.30 12.21 1.15
C ILE A 201 4.66 11.84 0.57
N ILE A 202 5.17 12.59 -0.41
CA ILE A 202 6.51 12.38 -0.96
C ILE A 202 7.57 12.43 0.15
N SER A 203 7.53 13.45 1.00
CA SER A 203 8.43 13.58 2.16
C SER A 203 8.32 12.37 3.08
N GLY A 204 7.10 11.88 3.34
CA GLY A 204 6.84 10.67 4.12
C GLY A 204 7.49 9.42 3.50
N ILE A 205 7.32 9.21 2.19
CA ILE A 205 7.92 8.08 1.47
C ILE A 205 9.46 8.15 1.53
N LEU A 206 10.05 9.31 1.28
CA LEU A 206 11.50 9.49 1.36
C LEU A 206 12.03 9.21 2.77
N ASN A 207 11.28 9.61 3.81
CA ASN A 207 11.66 9.37 5.20
C ASN A 207 11.59 7.89 5.61
N GLN A 208 10.76 7.06 4.96
CA GLN A 208 10.75 5.61 5.20
C GLN A 208 12.12 4.96 4.91
N HIS A 209 12.88 5.52 3.96
CA HIS A 209 14.20 5.04 3.55
C HIS A 209 15.36 5.80 4.21
N LYS A 210 15.08 6.64 5.20
CA LYS A 210 16.08 7.47 5.87
C LYS A 210 17.21 6.67 6.51
N HIS A 211 16.91 5.50 7.06
CA HIS A 211 17.88 4.65 7.76
C HIS A 211 18.71 3.77 6.82
N GLU A 212 18.37 3.71 5.53
CA GLU A 212 19.08 2.89 4.56
C GLU A 212 20.38 3.54 4.06
N ALA A 213 20.72 4.75 4.50
CA ALA A 213 21.89 5.55 4.10
C ALA A 213 22.08 5.80 2.58
N TYR A 214 21.23 5.20 1.74
CA TYR A 214 21.34 5.27 0.28
C TYR A 214 20.62 6.45 -0.34
N LEU A 215 19.72 7.09 0.40
CA LEU A 215 18.90 8.16 -0.11
C LEU A 215 19.35 9.50 0.49
N LYS A 216 19.83 10.42 -0.36
CA LYS A 216 20.12 11.79 0.07
C LYS A 216 18.83 12.42 0.61
N GLN A 217 18.87 12.85 1.88
CA GLN A 217 17.72 13.48 2.51
C GLN A 217 17.35 14.79 1.81
N ARG A 218 16.05 15.05 1.75
CA ARG A 218 15.49 16.29 1.24
C ARG A 218 14.57 16.89 2.29
N SER A 219 14.79 18.15 2.61
CA SER A 219 13.87 18.86 3.49
C SER A 219 12.50 19.06 2.82
N LEU A 220 11.47 19.24 3.61
CA LEU A 220 10.13 19.54 3.10
C LEU A 220 10.15 20.82 2.24
N ASP A 221 10.90 21.82 2.68
CA ASP A 221 11.05 23.10 1.93
C ASP A 221 11.71 22.88 0.57
N TYR A 222 12.74 22.02 0.50
CA TYR A 222 13.37 21.66 -0.77
C TYR A 222 12.34 21.03 -1.72
N ILE A 223 11.57 20.05 -1.25
CA ILE A 223 10.56 19.37 -2.08
C ILE A 223 9.49 20.37 -2.53
N GLN A 224 9.09 21.29 -1.66
CA GLN A 224 8.09 22.32 -1.98
C GLN A 224 8.59 23.30 -3.04
N GLN A 225 9.83 23.77 -2.93
CA GLN A 225 10.46 24.67 -3.89
C GLN A 225 10.64 24.01 -5.26
N HIS A 226 11.01 22.71 -5.27
CA HIS A 226 11.24 21.91 -6.47
C HIS A 226 10.05 21.04 -6.88
N ARG A 227 8.83 21.40 -6.43
CA ARG A 227 7.61 20.59 -6.65
C ARG A 227 7.43 20.13 -8.10
N LYS A 228 7.66 21.02 -9.05
CA LYS A 228 7.53 20.73 -10.49
C LYS A 228 8.51 19.66 -11.01
N SER A 229 9.54 19.37 -10.24
CA SER A 229 10.54 18.36 -10.56
C SER A 229 10.19 16.99 -9.97
N PHE A 230 9.19 16.91 -9.09
CA PHE A 230 8.74 15.63 -8.53
C PHE A 230 7.59 15.04 -9.31
N PHE A 231 7.73 13.76 -9.63
CA PHE A 231 6.69 12.94 -10.23
C PHE A 231 6.29 11.85 -9.25
N VAL A 232 5.03 11.43 -9.30
CA VAL A 232 4.47 10.45 -8.36
C VAL A 232 3.80 9.30 -9.10
N THR A 233 3.97 8.11 -8.56
CA THR A 233 3.18 6.94 -8.90
C THR A 233 2.05 6.82 -7.90
N LYS A 234 0.83 6.69 -8.40
CA LYS A 234 -0.36 6.44 -7.58
C LYS A 234 -0.91 5.04 -7.89
N ILE A 235 -1.38 4.38 -6.85
CA ILE A 235 -2.17 3.16 -6.93
C ILE A 235 -3.55 3.50 -6.36
N ASP A 236 -4.60 3.31 -7.15
CA ASP A 236 -5.99 3.66 -6.75
C ASP A 236 -6.11 5.13 -6.26
N GLY A 237 -5.38 6.04 -6.88
CA GLY A 237 -5.33 7.45 -6.49
C GLY A 237 -4.42 7.77 -5.29
N ILE A 238 -3.84 6.76 -4.63
CA ILE A 238 -2.95 6.92 -3.47
C ILE A 238 -1.49 6.94 -3.92
N ILE A 239 -0.72 7.94 -3.50
CA ILE A 239 0.70 8.04 -3.82
C ILE A 239 1.47 6.93 -3.11
N VAL A 240 2.21 6.15 -3.89
CA VAL A 240 3.00 5.01 -3.41
C VAL A 240 4.46 5.06 -3.84
N GLY A 241 4.82 5.97 -4.73
CA GLY A 241 6.19 6.15 -5.19
C GLY A 241 6.45 7.56 -5.67
N CYS A 242 7.71 7.94 -5.72
CA CYS A 242 8.14 9.22 -6.27
C CYS A 242 9.47 9.10 -7.01
N VAL A 243 9.72 10.06 -7.91
CA VAL A 243 10.99 10.28 -8.60
C VAL A 243 11.19 11.78 -8.81
N GLU A 244 12.42 12.26 -8.61
CA GLU A 244 12.81 13.63 -8.86
C GLU A 244 13.49 13.76 -10.23
N LYS A 245 12.98 14.64 -11.06
CA LYS A 245 13.54 15.04 -12.34
C LYS A 245 14.67 16.06 -12.13
N LYS A 246 15.87 15.78 -12.60
CA LYS A 246 16.97 16.75 -12.65
C LYS A 246 17.50 16.85 -14.07
N LYS A 247 17.34 18.02 -14.67
CA LYS A 247 17.88 18.27 -16.00
C LYS A 247 19.41 18.43 -15.89
N ILE A 248 20.16 17.67 -16.72
CA ILE A 248 21.59 17.75 -16.86
C ILE A 248 21.96 18.60 -18.08
N ASP A 249 21.37 18.26 -19.23
CA ASP A 249 21.50 19.00 -20.48
C ASP A 249 20.18 18.92 -21.28
N GLU A 250 20.16 19.37 -22.54
CA GLU A 250 18.95 19.41 -23.36
C GLU A 250 18.41 18.03 -23.72
N SER A 251 19.23 16.98 -23.67
CA SER A 251 18.87 15.61 -24.03
C SER A 251 18.99 14.63 -22.86
N THR A 252 19.57 15.05 -21.73
CA THR A 252 19.92 14.19 -20.59
C THR A 252 19.20 14.60 -19.32
N ILE A 253 18.64 13.60 -18.64
CA ILE A 253 17.95 13.78 -17.38
C ILE A 253 18.48 12.80 -16.31
N GLU A 254 18.60 13.26 -15.07
CA GLU A 254 18.90 12.39 -13.93
C GLU A 254 17.60 12.02 -13.19
N LEU A 255 17.43 10.72 -12.93
CA LEU A 255 16.42 10.18 -12.02
C LEU A 255 16.96 10.29 -10.59
N GLY A 256 16.54 11.33 -9.87
CA GLY A 256 16.85 11.50 -8.45
C GLY A 256 15.73 10.98 -7.55
N ALA A 257 16.03 10.77 -6.28
CA ALA A 257 15.03 10.46 -5.23
C ALA A 257 13.99 9.40 -5.61
N VAL A 258 14.40 8.35 -6.34
CA VAL A 258 13.51 7.21 -6.63
C VAL A 258 13.24 6.47 -5.34
N ALA A 259 11.98 6.49 -4.90
CA ALA A 259 11.55 5.82 -3.67
C ALA A 259 10.13 5.28 -3.81
N ILE A 260 9.90 4.11 -3.23
CA ILE A 260 8.60 3.43 -3.19
C ILE A 260 8.22 3.20 -1.73
N SER A 261 6.96 3.44 -1.38
CA SER A 261 6.44 3.14 -0.05
C SER A 261 6.76 1.70 0.36
N THR A 262 7.22 1.50 1.58
CA THR A 262 7.57 0.18 2.12
C THR A 262 6.42 -0.82 2.06
N LYS A 263 5.17 -0.33 2.07
CA LYS A 263 3.96 -1.15 1.88
C LYS A 263 3.94 -1.87 0.52
N PHE A 264 4.50 -1.27 -0.51
CA PHE A 264 4.46 -1.78 -1.90
C PHE A 264 5.81 -2.27 -2.42
N LEU A 265 6.79 -2.46 -1.54
CA LEU A 265 8.05 -3.09 -1.94
C LEU A 265 7.81 -4.49 -2.53
N ASN A 266 8.58 -4.84 -3.56
CA ASN A 266 8.48 -6.10 -4.30
C ASN A 266 7.16 -6.31 -5.07
N GLN A 267 6.32 -5.29 -5.25
CA GLN A 267 5.08 -5.35 -6.06
C GLN A 267 5.24 -4.81 -7.49
N ARG A 268 6.48 -4.74 -8.00
CA ARG A 268 6.83 -4.17 -9.32
C ARG A 268 6.55 -2.66 -9.49
N VAL A 269 6.09 -1.98 -8.45
CA VAL A 269 5.81 -0.53 -8.49
C VAL A 269 7.05 0.28 -8.86
N GLY A 270 8.24 -0.13 -8.41
CA GLY A 270 9.50 0.52 -8.79
C GLY A 270 9.78 0.42 -10.29
N ILE A 271 9.50 -0.75 -10.89
CA ILE A 271 9.63 -0.98 -12.33
C ILE A 271 8.68 -0.04 -13.09
N PHE A 272 7.40 -0.01 -12.69
CA PHE A 272 6.41 0.88 -13.29
C PHE A 272 6.83 2.36 -13.15
N THR A 273 7.23 2.80 -11.95
CA THR A 273 7.63 4.19 -11.68
C THR A 273 8.76 4.65 -12.59
N VAL A 274 9.83 3.84 -12.72
CA VAL A 274 10.99 4.18 -13.55
C VAL A 274 10.63 4.17 -15.03
N ASN A 275 9.91 3.16 -15.52
CA ASN A 275 9.48 3.11 -16.92
C ASN A 275 8.54 4.28 -17.27
N ALA A 276 7.54 4.53 -16.46
CA ALA A 276 6.60 5.63 -16.69
C ALA A 276 7.30 7.02 -16.68
N PHE A 277 8.33 7.17 -15.83
CA PHE A 277 9.17 8.37 -15.85
C PHE A 277 9.95 8.49 -17.17
N ILE A 278 10.63 7.41 -17.61
CA ILE A 278 11.38 7.38 -18.89
C ILE A 278 10.43 7.71 -20.05
N ASP A 279 9.29 7.04 -20.14
CA ASP A 279 8.32 7.25 -21.22
C ASP A 279 7.78 8.70 -21.24
N ARG A 280 7.56 9.29 -20.07
CA ARG A 280 7.12 10.68 -19.97
C ARG A 280 8.22 11.64 -20.41
N MET A 281 9.44 11.45 -19.95
CA MET A 281 10.57 12.32 -20.30
C MET A 281 10.99 12.15 -21.75
N ALA A 282 10.87 10.93 -22.32
CA ALA A 282 11.11 10.69 -23.73
C ALA A 282 10.14 11.47 -24.64
N ARG A 283 8.86 11.55 -24.24
CA ARG A 283 7.88 12.40 -24.92
C ARG A 283 8.19 13.90 -24.80
N ASP A 284 8.84 14.30 -23.70
CA ASP A 284 9.33 15.66 -23.49
C ASP A 284 10.65 15.96 -24.24
N GLY A 285 11.19 14.98 -25.02
CA GLY A 285 12.36 15.14 -25.89
C GLY A 285 13.69 14.62 -25.35
N PHE A 286 13.72 14.13 -24.10
CA PHE A 286 14.95 13.56 -23.54
C PHE A 286 15.26 12.18 -24.12
N ARG A 287 16.55 11.87 -24.29
CA ARG A 287 17.02 10.60 -24.88
C ARG A 287 17.99 9.84 -23.98
N ARG A 288 18.60 10.51 -23.01
CA ARG A 288 19.57 9.92 -22.08
C ARG A 288 19.07 10.06 -20.64
N PHE A 289 19.15 8.95 -19.91
CA PHE A 289 18.64 8.82 -18.56
C PHE A 289 19.75 8.33 -17.67
N ILE A 290 20.18 9.15 -16.69
CA ILE A 290 21.18 8.75 -15.70
C ILE A 290 20.56 8.60 -14.33
N SER A 291 21.12 7.71 -13.52
CA SER A 291 20.81 7.62 -12.10
C SER A 291 22.05 7.26 -11.32
N LEU A 292 22.16 7.81 -10.12
CA LEU A 292 23.27 7.54 -9.20
C LEU A 292 22.72 6.89 -7.93
N THR A 293 23.22 5.70 -7.60
CA THR A 293 22.75 4.99 -6.40
C THR A 293 23.84 4.11 -5.80
N GLN A 294 23.81 3.96 -4.47
CA GLN A 294 24.54 2.93 -3.72
C GLN A 294 23.62 1.76 -3.34
N ASN A 295 22.29 1.89 -3.55
CA ASN A 295 21.35 0.85 -3.19
C ASN A 295 21.44 -0.33 -4.18
N PRO A 296 21.87 -1.52 -3.74
CA PRO A 296 22.04 -2.68 -4.62
C PRO A 296 20.73 -3.16 -5.27
N GLN A 297 19.58 -2.96 -4.58
CA GLN A 297 18.27 -3.36 -5.10
C GLN A 297 17.84 -2.42 -6.23
N LEU A 298 18.07 -1.12 -6.06
CA LEU A 298 17.79 -0.14 -7.10
C LEU A 298 18.74 -0.32 -8.30
N GLY A 299 20.02 -0.65 -8.06
CA GLY A 299 20.96 -1.00 -9.12
C GLY A 299 20.51 -2.21 -9.94
N LYS A 300 20.04 -3.29 -9.28
CA LYS A 300 19.48 -4.47 -9.97
C LYS A 300 18.24 -4.08 -10.79
N LEU A 301 17.39 -3.21 -10.27
CA LEU A 301 16.22 -2.70 -11.00
C LEU A 301 16.65 -1.97 -12.27
N TYR A 302 17.63 -1.07 -12.19
CA TYR A 302 18.12 -0.35 -13.36
C TYR A 302 18.69 -1.30 -14.43
N ILE A 303 19.49 -2.28 -14.04
CA ILE A 303 20.01 -3.28 -14.99
C ILE A 303 18.84 -4.05 -15.67
N CYS A 304 17.85 -4.50 -14.89
CA CYS A 304 16.66 -5.16 -15.46
C CYS A 304 15.87 -4.26 -16.43
N LEU A 305 15.95 -2.95 -16.28
CA LEU A 305 15.32 -1.97 -17.16
C LEU A 305 16.20 -1.52 -18.34
N GLY A 306 17.35 -2.17 -18.51
CA GLY A 306 18.24 -1.92 -19.64
C GLY A 306 19.17 -0.71 -19.46
N PHE A 307 19.43 -0.31 -18.22
CA PHE A 307 20.52 0.62 -17.94
C PHE A 307 21.85 -0.13 -17.90
N ASN A 308 22.89 0.51 -18.40
CA ASN A 308 24.27 0.07 -18.24
C ASN A 308 24.90 0.78 -17.03
N ASN A 309 25.74 0.10 -16.28
CA ASN A 309 26.55 0.70 -15.22
C ASN A 309 28.00 0.86 -15.66
N GLY A 310 28.66 1.89 -15.15
CA GLY A 310 30.10 2.08 -15.43
C GLY A 310 30.52 3.52 -15.25
N PRO A 311 31.80 3.79 -15.49
CA PRO A 311 32.28 5.13 -15.68
C PRO A 311 31.80 5.63 -17.06
N PHE A 312 31.18 6.81 -17.09
CA PHE A 312 30.77 7.47 -18.31
C PHE A 312 31.54 8.79 -18.43
N PRO A 313 32.61 8.87 -19.24
CA PRO A 313 33.50 10.05 -19.32
C PRO A 313 32.75 11.37 -19.53
N GLN A 314 31.68 11.35 -20.35
CA GLN A 314 30.84 12.51 -20.61
C GLN A 314 30.09 13.05 -19.36
N TYR A 315 30.00 12.27 -18.29
CA TYR A 315 29.36 12.63 -17.03
C TYR A 315 30.30 12.56 -15.83
N GLN A 316 31.62 12.56 -16.05
CA GLN A 316 32.64 12.44 -15.01
C GLN A 316 32.46 13.47 -13.90
N THR A 317 32.28 14.76 -14.24
CA THR A 317 32.05 15.83 -13.25
C THR A 317 30.83 15.53 -12.37
N ARG A 318 29.76 14.98 -12.93
CA ARG A 318 28.57 14.63 -12.17
C ARG A 318 28.81 13.43 -11.24
N GLN A 319 29.61 12.48 -11.67
CA GLN A 319 29.99 11.31 -10.87
C GLN A 319 30.91 11.71 -9.70
N GLU A 320 31.88 12.59 -9.95
CA GLU A 320 32.80 13.11 -8.93
C GLU A 320 32.07 13.86 -7.80
N GLN A 321 30.94 14.53 -8.10
CA GLN A 321 30.07 15.16 -7.10
C GLN A 321 29.36 14.16 -6.18
N SER A 322 29.44 12.86 -6.45
CA SER A 322 28.81 11.81 -5.69
C SER A 322 29.77 10.62 -5.51
N PRO A 323 30.86 10.77 -4.72
CA PRO A 323 31.85 9.74 -4.55
C PRO A 323 31.25 8.48 -3.92
N GLY A 324 31.72 7.30 -4.38
CA GLY A 324 31.25 6.00 -3.89
C GLY A 324 29.88 5.57 -4.41
N VAL A 325 29.29 6.30 -5.36
CA VAL A 325 27.98 5.99 -5.96
C VAL A 325 28.17 5.42 -7.36
N THR A 326 27.44 4.34 -7.69
CA THR A 326 27.45 3.79 -9.06
C THR A 326 26.51 4.60 -9.93
N MET A 327 26.99 4.98 -11.11
CA MET A 327 26.18 5.62 -12.15
C MET A 327 25.59 4.56 -13.09
N TYR A 328 24.35 4.77 -13.45
CA TYR A 328 23.58 3.98 -14.42
C TYR A 328 23.13 4.89 -15.55
N LEU A 329 23.29 4.44 -16.79
CA LEU A 329 22.93 5.19 -17.99
C LEU A 329 22.04 4.31 -18.88
N LYS A 330 20.95 4.89 -19.38
CA LYS A 330 20.11 4.33 -20.44
C LYS A 330 19.93 5.35 -21.55
N GLU A 331 20.11 4.92 -22.78
CA GLU A 331 19.84 5.69 -24.01
C GLU A 331 18.67 5.05 -24.77
N ILE A 332 17.80 5.88 -25.38
CA ILE A 332 16.63 5.44 -26.13
C ILE A 332 16.53 6.15 -27.48
#